data_f3240848e95c891f0038541ccf263936
#
_entry.id   f3240848e95c891f0038541ccf263936
#
_cell.length_a   1.000
_cell.length_b   1.000
_cell.length_c   1.000
_cell.angle_alpha   90.00
_cell.angle_beta   90.00
_cell.angle_gamma   90.00
#
_symmetry.space_group_name_H-M   'P 1'
#
loop_
_entity.id
_entity.type
_entity.pdbx_description
1 polymer ?
#
loop_
_entity_poly.entity_id
_entity_poly.type
_entity_poly.pdbx_seq_one_letter_code
_entity_poly.pdbx_strand_id
1 'polypeptide(L)'
;MKTLIFSASIALSVIALVLGHGRLIDPPSRNSAWRYGFPTERQDTDNELNCGGFSVQWDTNKGKCGVCGDPYHFKAGKALYTHPGKFAKKVLTRIYTEGQEIEVLVDVTSNHQGTFTFRVGDIGKPPITQQKLIHVLRQPNGEKKFVINSKRNEVFKIRLKLPDGLTCDHCVMQWWWRVANNWGCDKPGDCGMGKGEQETFVNCADIRITKSDGSVPTKRPTKAPPRTTRQRPTERPTKPLPTNAPNPGGCKAVGHYKGNKGMDDWCVRNCAIGYCPARFCKCP
;
A
#
# COMPACT_ATOMS: atom_id res chain seq x y z
N MET A 1 54.07 38.65 -27.68
CA MET A 1 53.55 37.40 -27.05
C MET A 1 52.21 37.69 -26.48
N LYS A 2 51.12 37.15 -27.10
CA LYS A 2 49.74 37.29 -26.61
C LYS A 2 49.36 36.01 -25.92
N THR A 3 49.20 36.03 -24.62
CA THR A 3 48.78 34.89 -23.79
C THR A 3 47.27 34.72 -23.92
N LEU A 4 46.80 33.65 -24.55
CA LEU A 4 45.40 33.24 -24.60
C LEU A 4 45.07 32.49 -23.31
N ILE A 5 44.23 33.07 -22.47
CA ILE A 5 43.68 32.45 -21.29
C ILE A 5 42.43 31.66 -21.75
N PHE A 6 42.52 30.33 -21.78
CA PHE A 6 41.36 29.45 -21.97
C PHE A 6 40.62 29.35 -20.63
N SER A 7 39.47 30.01 -20.53
CA SER A 7 38.53 29.77 -19.43
C SER A 7 37.76 28.48 -19.70
N ALA A 8 38.09 27.39 -18.99
CA ALA A 8 37.33 26.16 -19.01
C ALA A 8 36.13 26.33 -18.07
N SER A 9 34.96 26.57 -18.64
CA SER A 9 33.69 26.51 -17.90
C SER A 9 33.35 25.04 -17.58
N ILE A 10 33.57 24.64 -16.33
CA ILE A 10 33.08 23.34 -15.84
C ILE A 10 31.56 23.46 -15.65
N ALA A 11 30.80 22.93 -16.61
CA ALA A 11 29.38 22.77 -16.45
C ALA A 11 29.12 21.67 -15.39
N LEU A 12 28.81 22.10 -14.17
CA LEU A 12 28.37 21.21 -13.10
C LEU A 12 26.98 20.70 -13.46
N SER A 13 26.89 19.53 -14.09
CA SER A 13 25.63 18.85 -14.32
C SER A 13 25.09 18.41 -12.95
N VAL A 14 24.15 19.18 -12.40
CA VAL A 14 23.36 18.76 -11.25
C VAL A 14 22.46 17.62 -11.74
N ILE A 15 22.88 16.38 -11.52
CA ILE A 15 22.00 15.22 -11.68
C ILE A 15 20.98 15.34 -10.55
N ALA A 16 19.83 15.93 -10.85
CA ALA A 16 18.68 15.88 -9.98
C ALA A 16 18.28 14.40 -9.89
N LEU A 17 18.57 13.75 -8.77
CA LEU A 17 18.00 12.45 -8.44
C LEU A 17 16.49 12.64 -8.28
N VAL A 18 15.77 12.44 -9.36
CA VAL A 18 14.31 12.45 -9.33
C VAL A 18 13.88 11.15 -8.67
N LEU A 19 13.62 11.22 -7.37
CA LEU A 19 13.11 10.07 -6.61
C LEU A 19 11.63 9.85 -6.96
N GLY A 20 11.24 8.61 -7.21
CA GLY A 20 9.84 8.21 -7.31
C GLY A 20 9.14 8.40 -5.97
N HIS A 21 7.86 8.72 -5.98
CA HIS A 21 7.07 8.84 -4.75
C HIS A 21 5.66 8.33 -4.98
N GLY A 22 5.19 7.48 -4.07
CA GLY A 22 3.83 6.97 -4.13
C GLY A 22 3.44 6.20 -2.88
N ARG A 23 2.12 6.03 -2.70
CA ARG A 23 1.55 5.32 -1.56
C ARG A 23 0.24 4.63 -1.91
N LEU A 24 -0.02 3.50 -1.27
CA LEU A 24 -1.32 2.85 -1.32
C LEU A 24 -2.29 3.61 -0.41
N ILE A 25 -3.41 4.07 -0.96
CA ILE A 25 -4.38 4.91 -0.25
C ILE A 25 -5.76 4.26 -0.08
N ASP A 26 -6.09 3.25 -0.87
CA ASP A 26 -7.25 2.39 -0.65
C ASP A 26 -6.93 0.95 -1.05
N PRO A 27 -6.92 -0.01 -0.12
CA PRO A 27 -7.03 0.20 1.34
C PRO A 27 -5.89 1.06 1.87
N PRO A 28 -6.15 1.96 2.84
CA PRO A 28 -5.10 2.76 3.45
C PRO A 28 -4.00 1.89 4.05
N SER A 29 -2.76 2.11 3.62
CA SER A 29 -1.60 1.37 4.10
C SER A 29 -1.09 1.88 5.45
N ARG A 30 -0.24 1.09 6.12
CA ARG A 30 0.33 1.42 7.44
C ARG A 30 0.98 2.80 7.49
N ASN A 31 1.63 3.23 6.39
CA ASN A 31 2.25 4.55 6.27
C ASN A 31 1.24 5.66 5.96
N SER A 32 0.11 5.38 5.32
CA SER A 32 -0.86 6.39 4.89
C SER A 32 -2.15 6.45 5.71
N ALA A 33 -2.45 5.44 6.55
CA ALA A 33 -3.71 5.30 7.28
C ALA A 33 -4.04 6.50 8.18
N TRP A 34 -3.05 7.15 8.76
CA TRP A 34 -3.22 8.36 9.57
C TRP A 34 -3.88 9.52 8.80
N ARG A 35 -3.67 9.60 7.49
CA ARG A 35 -4.29 10.62 6.62
C ARG A 35 -5.80 10.47 6.55
N TYR A 36 -6.28 9.26 6.78
CA TYR A 36 -7.68 8.85 6.67
C TYR A 36 -8.36 8.71 8.04
N GLY A 37 -7.74 9.21 9.12
CA GLY A 37 -8.32 9.26 10.46
C GLY A 37 -8.19 7.95 11.24
N PHE A 38 -7.49 6.96 10.73
CA PHE A 38 -7.20 5.76 11.50
C PHE A 38 -6.23 6.08 12.66
N PRO A 39 -6.33 5.35 13.80
CA PRO A 39 -5.52 5.60 14.99
C PRO A 39 -4.08 5.10 14.79
N THR A 40 -3.38 5.67 13.84
CA THR A 40 -1.98 5.42 13.53
C THR A 40 -1.17 6.70 13.64
N GLU A 41 0.11 6.57 13.94
CA GLU A 41 1.00 7.71 14.03
C GLU A 41 1.16 8.42 12.68
N ARG A 42 1.36 9.73 12.74
CA ARG A 42 1.64 10.56 11.56
C ARG A 42 2.98 10.20 10.96
N GLN A 43 3.02 10.12 9.62
CA GLN A 43 4.20 9.89 8.81
C GLN A 43 4.21 10.88 7.64
N ASP A 44 4.98 11.94 7.73
CA ASP A 44 4.97 13.02 6.71
C ASP A 44 5.57 12.57 5.37
N THR A 45 6.54 11.66 5.39
CA THR A 45 7.18 11.07 4.20
C THR A 45 6.55 9.73 3.80
N ASP A 46 5.23 9.62 3.94
CA ASP A 46 4.49 8.37 3.74
C ASP A 46 4.44 7.88 2.27
N ASN A 47 4.90 8.68 1.34
CA ASN A 47 5.05 8.34 -0.08
C ASN A 47 6.48 7.91 -0.47
N GLU A 48 7.42 7.85 0.49
CA GLU A 48 8.85 7.58 0.26
C GLU A 48 9.31 6.20 0.75
N LEU A 49 8.39 5.26 0.96
CA LEU A 49 8.73 3.95 1.52
C LEU A 49 9.33 3.02 0.46
N ASN A 50 10.62 3.19 0.21
CA ASN A 50 11.38 2.66 -0.93
C ASN A 50 12.51 1.69 -0.55
N CYS A 51 12.33 0.85 0.47
CA CYS A 51 13.33 -0.15 0.90
C CYS A 51 14.67 0.46 1.41
N GLY A 52 14.66 1.76 1.72
CA GLY A 52 15.83 2.54 2.11
C GLY A 52 16.56 3.22 0.95
N GLY A 53 15.95 3.23 -0.24
CA GLY A 53 16.50 3.82 -1.46
C GLY A 53 17.30 2.83 -2.31
N PHE A 54 17.61 3.22 -3.55
CA PHE A 54 18.24 2.38 -4.55
C PHE A 54 19.54 1.73 -4.05
N SER A 55 20.49 2.53 -3.55
CA SER A 55 21.79 2.02 -3.08
C SER A 55 21.65 1.07 -1.88
N VAL A 56 20.77 1.37 -0.93
CA VAL A 56 20.50 0.45 0.18
C VAL A 56 19.89 -0.85 -0.31
N GLN A 57 18.95 -0.78 -1.24
CA GLN A 57 18.31 -1.96 -1.79
C GLN A 57 19.32 -2.83 -2.56
N TRP A 58 20.12 -2.25 -3.46
CA TRP A 58 20.96 -3.03 -4.38
C TRP A 58 22.37 -3.26 -3.86
N ASP A 59 23.09 -2.23 -3.39
CA ASP A 59 24.47 -2.38 -2.93
C ASP A 59 24.53 -3.15 -1.61
N THR A 60 23.68 -2.80 -0.65
CA THR A 60 23.67 -3.40 0.69
C THR A 60 22.86 -4.69 0.74
N ASN A 61 21.65 -4.68 0.20
CA ASN A 61 20.65 -5.75 0.39
C ASN A 61 20.50 -6.68 -0.83
N LYS A 62 21.34 -6.53 -1.88
CA LYS A 62 21.37 -7.39 -3.08
C LYS A 62 19.97 -7.52 -3.72
N GLY A 63 19.32 -6.38 -3.94
CA GLY A 63 18.00 -6.26 -4.54
C GLY A 63 16.81 -6.58 -3.61
N LYS A 64 17.06 -7.00 -2.36
CA LYS A 64 16.00 -7.38 -1.42
C LYS A 64 15.41 -6.15 -0.74
N CYS A 65 14.10 -6.22 -0.47
CA CYS A 65 13.33 -5.24 0.28
C CYS A 65 12.64 -5.89 1.48
N GLY A 66 12.43 -5.13 2.53
CA GLY A 66 11.58 -5.55 3.64
C GLY A 66 10.13 -5.72 3.18
N VAL A 67 9.39 -6.65 3.78
CA VAL A 67 8.05 -7.06 3.33
C VAL A 67 7.06 -5.90 3.23
N CYS A 68 7.24 -4.86 4.06
CA CYS A 68 6.38 -3.68 4.06
C CYS A 68 7.16 -2.38 3.77
N GLY A 69 8.31 -2.47 3.06
CA GLY A 69 9.04 -1.33 2.55
C GLY A 69 10.21 -0.84 3.41
N ASP A 70 10.41 -1.40 4.61
CA ASP A 70 11.63 -1.15 5.38
C ASP A 70 12.87 -1.66 4.62
N PRO A 71 14.08 -1.11 4.89
CA PRO A 71 15.32 -1.73 4.44
C PRO A 71 15.41 -3.21 4.86
N TYR A 72 15.76 -4.10 3.94
CA TYR A 72 15.71 -5.55 4.17
C TYR A 72 16.55 -6.02 5.37
N HIS A 73 17.71 -5.39 5.60
CA HIS A 73 18.61 -5.74 6.70
C HIS A 73 18.14 -5.25 8.08
N PHE A 74 17.04 -4.45 8.13
CA PHE A 74 16.50 -4.00 9.42
C PHE A 74 15.88 -5.18 10.18
N LYS A 75 16.33 -5.37 11.41
CA LYS A 75 15.80 -6.37 12.34
C LYS A 75 14.64 -5.79 13.15
N ALA A 76 13.98 -6.65 13.92
CA ALA A 76 12.99 -6.24 14.90
C ALA A 76 13.51 -5.08 15.77
N GLY A 77 12.70 -4.04 15.94
CA GLY A 77 13.08 -2.81 16.63
C GLY A 77 13.61 -1.69 15.73
N LYS A 78 14.21 -2.00 14.56
CA LYS A 78 14.53 -0.99 13.53
C LYS A 78 13.50 -0.92 12.42
N ALA A 79 12.93 -2.07 12.03
CA ALA A 79 11.85 -2.11 11.04
C ALA A 79 10.58 -1.46 11.63
N LEU A 80 10.05 -0.47 10.95
CA LEU A 80 8.93 0.35 11.44
C LEU A 80 7.57 -0.17 10.98
N TYR A 81 7.53 -0.83 9.82
CA TYR A 81 6.30 -1.26 9.16
C TYR A 81 6.04 -2.76 9.28
N THR A 82 6.91 -3.51 9.97
CA THR A 82 6.69 -4.91 10.36
C THR A 82 6.69 -5.04 11.86
N HIS A 83 5.86 -5.98 12.40
CA HIS A 83 5.79 -6.19 13.86
C HIS A 83 7.18 -6.54 14.44
N PRO A 84 7.61 -5.91 15.55
CA PRO A 84 6.87 -5.03 16.46
C PRO A 84 6.95 -3.52 16.13
N GLY A 85 7.23 -3.14 14.89
CA GLY A 85 7.41 -1.76 14.46
C GLY A 85 6.22 -0.85 14.78
N LYS A 86 6.51 0.44 14.93
CA LYS A 86 5.54 1.43 15.44
C LYS A 86 4.30 1.60 14.53
N PHE A 87 4.42 1.37 13.23
CA PHE A 87 3.30 1.45 12.28
C PHE A 87 2.56 0.12 12.08
N ALA A 88 3.10 -1.01 12.59
CA ALA A 88 2.51 -2.34 12.45
C ALA A 88 1.55 -2.68 13.62
N LYS A 89 0.58 -1.80 13.90
CA LYS A 89 -0.33 -1.89 15.05
C LYS A 89 -1.61 -2.70 14.80
N LYS A 90 -1.72 -3.41 13.67
CA LYS A 90 -2.93 -4.18 13.29
C LYS A 90 -4.17 -3.30 13.23
N VAL A 91 -4.08 -2.12 12.68
CA VAL A 91 -5.21 -1.24 12.43
C VAL A 91 -5.87 -1.66 11.14
N LEU A 92 -6.99 -2.40 11.22
CA LEU A 92 -7.75 -2.85 10.04
C LEU A 92 -8.33 -1.64 9.32
N THR A 93 -7.91 -1.42 8.08
CA THR A 93 -8.34 -0.27 7.28
C THR A 93 -9.47 -0.60 6.32
N ARG A 94 -9.70 -1.90 6.01
CA ARG A 94 -10.82 -2.39 5.19
C ARG A 94 -11.23 -3.79 5.60
N ILE A 95 -12.51 -4.09 5.33
CA ILE A 95 -13.08 -5.43 5.42
C ILE A 95 -13.63 -5.77 4.04
N TYR A 96 -13.25 -6.92 3.53
CA TYR A 96 -13.67 -7.45 2.24
C TYR A 96 -14.29 -8.83 2.41
N THR A 97 -14.86 -9.36 1.32
CA THR A 97 -15.36 -10.72 1.23
C THR A 97 -14.45 -11.55 0.32
N GLU A 98 -14.28 -12.84 0.60
CA GLU A 98 -13.56 -13.77 -0.27
C GLU A 98 -14.10 -13.74 -1.70
N GLY A 99 -13.24 -13.86 -2.70
CA GLY A 99 -13.62 -13.81 -4.11
C GLY A 99 -14.11 -12.44 -4.62
N GLN A 100 -14.23 -11.43 -3.76
CA GLN A 100 -14.73 -10.11 -4.12
C GLN A 100 -13.82 -9.44 -5.15
N GLU A 101 -14.41 -8.82 -6.18
CA GLU A 101 -13.71 -7.80 -6.97
C GLU A 101 -13.64 -6.51 -6.17
N ILE A 102 -12.44 -6.02 -5.99
CA ILE A 102 -12.14 -4.79 -5.25
C ILE A 102 -11.46 -3.78 -6.17
N GLU A 103 -11.57 -2.53 -5.81
CA GLU A 103 -10.82 -1.47 -6.43
C GLU A 103 -9.82 -0.91 -5.43
N VAL A 104 -8.55 -0.87 -5.82
CA VAL A 104 -7.47 -0.29 -5.04
C VAL A 104 -7.04 1.04 -5.64
N LEU A 105 -6.64 1.98 -4.77
CA LEU A 105 -6.17 3.29 -5.19
C LEU A 105 -4.71 3.48 -4.76
N VAL A 106 -3.88 3.88 -5.72
CA VAL A 106 -2.48 4.22 -5.51
C VAL A 106 -2.25 5.68 -5.90
N ASP A 107 -1.84 6.49 -4.95
CA ASP A 107 -1.47 7.89 -5.18
C ASP A 107 0.02 7.95 -5.55
N VAL A 108 0.31 8.25 -6.81
CA VAL A 108 1.67 8.44 -7.32
C VAL A 108 1.94 9.94 -7.41
N THR A 109 2.77 10.44 -6.51
CA THR A 109 3.09 11.87 -6.38
C THR A 109 4.36 12.27 -7.13
N SER A 110 5.19 11.30 -7.54
CA SER A 110 6.29 11.45 -8.49
C SER A 110 6.37 10.18 -9.33
N ASN A 111 5.93 10.27 -10.59
CA ASN A 111 5.73 9.11 -11.44
C ASN A 111 7.00 8.73 -12.20
N HIS A 112 7.47 7.53 -11.95
CA HIS A 112 8.60 6.89 -12.63
C HIS A 112 8.19 5.69 -13.45
N GLN A 113 6.94 5.62 -13.87
CA GLN A 113 6.39 4.51 -14.66
C GLN A 113 6.64 3.14 -13.99
N GLY A 114 6.82 2.07 -14.76
CA GLY A 114 7.06 0.74 -14.21
C GLY A 114 5.78 -0.06 -13.99
N THR A 115 5.77 -0.89 -12.93
CA THR A 115 4.66 -1.83 -12.72
C THR A 115 4.27 -1.94 -11.24
N PHE A 116 2.96 -2.05 -11.00
CA PHE A 116 2.43 -2.46 -9.71
C PHE A 116 2.16 -3.96 -9.68
N THR A 117 2.43 -4.58 -8.54
CA THR A 117 2.01 -5.94 -8.20
C THR A 117 1.36 -5.90 -6.83
N PHE A 118 0.25 -6.64 -6.67
CA PHE A 118 -0.45 -6.74 -5.40
C PHE A 118 -0.41 -8.18 -4.90
N ARG A 119 -0.18 -8.34 -3.61
CA ARG A 119 -0.23 -9.64 -2.94
C ARG A 119 -1.10 -9.56 -1.71
N VAL A 120 -1.69 -10.67 -1.33
CA VAL A 120 -2.42 -10.78 -0.07
C VAL A 120 -2.13 -12.14 0.58
N GLY A 121 -2.23 -12.16 1.90
CA GLY A 121 -2.14 -13.40 2.65
C GLY A 121 -2.56 -13.23 4.10
N ASP A 122 -3.01 -14.33 4.70
CA ASP A 122 -3.21 -14.43 6.15
C ASP A 122 -1.83 -14.45 6.82
N ILE A 123 -1.55 -13.45 7.62
CA ILE A 123 -0.27 -13.38 8.34
C ILE A 123 -0.25 -14.21 9.62
N GLY A 124 -1.41 -14.64 10.11
CA GLY A 124 -1.53 -15.43 11.32
C GLY A 124 -0.83 -14.77 12.52
N LYS A 125 0.16 -15.47 13.08
CA LYS A 125 1.03 -14.89 14.13
C LYS A 125 2.18 -14.09 13.50
N PRO A 126 2.58 -12.94 14.09
CA PRO A 126 3.79 -12.22 13.70
C PRO A 126 5.06 -13.11 13.80
N PRO A 127 6.14 -12.79 13.06
CA PRO A 127 6.25 -11.67 12.12
C PRO A 127 5.60 -11.96 10.77
N ILE A 128 5.29 -10.89 10.01
CA ILE A 128 4.95 -11.01 8.59
C ILE A 128 6.21 -11.39 7.80
N THR A 129 6.07 -12.32 6.86
CA THR A 129 7.13 -12.69 5.92
C THR A 129 6.60 -12.68 4.50
N GLN A 130 7.48 -12.54 3.50
CA GLN A 130 7.07 -12.56 2.10
C GLN A 130 6.40 -13.89 1.71
N GLN A 131 6.80 -15.00 2.34
CA GLN A 131 6.23 -16.33 2.14
C GLN A 131 4.78 -16.45 2.62
N LYS A 132 4.32 -15.57 3.50
CA LYS A 132 2.91 -15.53 3.93
C LYS A 132 2.01 -14.79 2.94
N LEU A 133 2.56 -13.96 2.06
CA LEU A 133 1.84 -13.22 1.03
C LEU A 133 1.76 -14.05 -0.27
N ILE A 134 1.13 -15.20 -0.19
CA ILE A 134 1.16 -16.24 -1.22
C ILE A 134 0.29 -15.93 -2.43
N HIS A 135 -0.78 -15.14 -2.26
CA HIS A 135 -1.72 -14.85 -3.33
C HIS A 135 -1.31 -13.58 -4.08
N VAL A 136 -0.85 -13.74 -5.32
CA VAL A 136 -0.69 -12.61 -6.23
C VAL A 136 -2.05 -12.28 -6.84
N LEU A 137 -2.57 -11.09 -6.56
CA LEU A 137 -3.86 -10.65 -7.05
C LEU A 137 -3.81 -10.39 -8.56
N ARG A 138 -4.93 -10.64 -9.23
CA ARG A 138 -5.07 -10.46 -10.67
C ARG A 138 -6.09 -9.38 -10.98
N GLN A 139 -5.84 -8.67 -12.05
CA GLN A 139 -6.82 -7.80 -12.70
C GLN A 139 -7.91 -8.65 -13.39
N PRO A 140 -9.06 -8.09 -13.75
CA PRO A 140 -10.12 -8.82 -14.46
C PRO A 140 -9.69 -9.47 -15.77
N ASN A 141 -8.67 -8.91 -16.43
CA ASN A 141 -8.06 -9.49 -17.63
C ASN A 141 -7.08 -10.65 -17.35
N GLY A 142 -6.93 -11.06 -16.09
CA GLY A 142 -6.01 -12.12 -15.66
C GLY A 142 -4.58 -11.68 -15.37
N GLU A 143 -4.21 -10.44 -15.71
CA GLU A 143 -2.85 -9.92 -15.52
C GLU A 143 -2.50 -9.74 -14.04
N LYS A 144 -1.27 -10.14 -13.69
CA LYS A 144 -0.72 -10.00 -12.33
C LYS A 144 0.00 -8.67 -12.09
N LYS A 145 0.33 -7.96 -13.15
CA LYS A 145 1.03 -6.68 -13.11
C LYS A 145 0.18 -5.60 -13.75
N PHE A 146 0.04 -4.48 -13.10
CA PHE A 146 -0.52 -3.27 -13.67
C PHE A 146 0.64 -2.45 -14.24
N VAL A 147 0.65 -2.21 -15.55
CA VAL A 147 1.68 -1.42 -16.24
C VAL A 147 1.29 0.05 -16.21
N ILE A 148 2.19 0.90 -15.74
CA ILE A 148 1.98 2.35 -15.70
C ILE A 148 2.36 2.95 -17.06
N ASN A 149 1.37 3.23 -17.90
CA ASN A 149 1.56 3.84 -19.21
C ASN A 149 1.55 5.37 -19.17
N SER A 150 1.00 5.96 -18.11
CA SER A 150 0.98 7.41 -17.89
C SER A 150 2.35 7.90 -17.39
N LYS A 151 2.71 9.14 -17.76
CA LYS A 151 3.87 9.85 -17.20
C LYS A 151 3.45 10.90 -16.15
N ARG A 152 2.14 11.09 -15.94
CA ARG A 152 1.61 12.08 -15.02
C ARG A 152 1.56 11.55 -13.59
N ASN A 153 1.70 12.45 -12.65
CA ASN A 153 1.39 12.19 -11.25
C ASN A 153 -0.13 12.13 -11.10
N GLU A 154 -0.63 11.00 -10.65
CA GLU A 154 -2.08 10.77 -10.55
C GLU A 154 -2.42 9.66 -9.56
N VAL A 155 -3.69 9.58 -9.19
CA VAL A 155 -4.22 8.44 -8.46
C VAL A 155 -4.64 7.36 -9.44
N PHE A 156 -3.93 6.26 -9.42
CA PHE A 156 -4.25 5.07 -10.20
C PHE A 156 -5.35 4.27 -9.51
N LYS A 157 -6.32 3.84 -10.31
CA LYS A 157 -7.46 3.05 -9.91
C LYS A 157 -7.34 1.67 -10.54
N ILE A 158 -7.14 0.64 -9.74
CA ILE A 158 -6.85 -0.71 -10.21
C ILE A 158 -7.91 -1.67 -9.67
N ARG A 159 -8.58 -2.40 -10.57
CA ARG A 159 -9.50 -3.47 -10.19
C ARG A 159 -8.73 -4.77 -10.00
N LEU A 160 -8.98 -5.46 -8.87
CA LEU A 160 -8.33 -6.70 -8.50
C LEU A 160 -9.39 -7.68 -7.99
N LYS A 161 -9.17 -8.99 -8.22
CA LYS A 161 -9.98 -10.04 -7.61
C LYS A 161 -9.26 -10.62 -6.40
N LEU A 162 -9.96 -10.67 -5.26
CA LEU A 162 -9.51 -11.40 -4.08
C LEU A 162 -9.63 -12.91 -4.31
N PRO A 163 -8.75 -13.72 -3.69
CA PRO A 163 -8.82 -15.18 -3.82
C PRO A 163 -10.13 -15.74 -3.26
N ASP A 164 -10.71 -16.67 -4.00
CA ASP A 164 -11.79 -17.50 -3.50
C ASP A 164 -11.24 -18.39 -2.37
N GLY A 165 -11.99 -18.60 -1.29
CA GLY A 165 -11.61 -19.42 -0.14
C GLY A 165 -10.58 -18.80 0.81
N LEU A 166 -10.05 -17.61 0.52
CA LEU A 166 -9.18 -16.91 1.46
C LEU A 166 -10.03 -16.11 2.46
N THR A 167 -10.03 -16.55 3.72
CA THR A 167 -10.63 -15.80 4.82
C THR A 167 -9.61 -15.59 5.95
N CYS A 168 -9.63 -14.45 6.59
CA CYS A 168 -8.67 -14.10 7.64
C CYS A 168 -9.16 -12.96 8.52
N ASP A 169 -8.93 -13.06 9.82
CA ASP A 169 -9.14 -11.96 10.75
C ASP A 169 -8.09 -10.85 10.59
N HIS A 170 -6.94 -11.22 10.04
CA HIS A 170 -5.84 -10.31 9.81
C HIS A 170 -5.03 -10.75 8.59
N CYS A 171 -5.47 -10.33 7.45
CA CYS A 171 -4.68 -10.36 6.23
C CYS A 171 -3.87 -9.08 6.08
N VAL A 172 -2.79 -9.19 5.32
CA VAL A 172 -2.05 -8.04 4.82
C VAL A 172 -2.12 -8.03 3.31
N MET A 173 -2.52 -6.89 2.76
CA MET A 173 -2.37 -6.56 1.35
C MET A 173 -1.07 -5.78 1.17
N GLN A 174 -0.20 -6.28 0.28
CA GLN A 174 1.05 -5.65 -0.11
C GLN A 174 0.88 -5.04 -1.49
N TRP A 175 1.17 -3.75 -1.63
CA TRP A 175 1.43 -3.09 -2.89
C TRP A 175 2.94 -3.03 -3.11
N TRP A 176 3.39 -3.42 -4.30
CA TRP A 176 4.78 -3.45 -4.72
C TRP A 176 4.90 -2.69 -6.04
N TRP A 177 5.64 -1.60 -6.05
CA TRP A 177 5.92 -0.81 -7.24
C TRP A 177 7.39 -0.94 -7.61
N ARG A 178 7.68 -1.60 -8.73
CA ARG A 178 8.98 -1.57 -9.38
C ARG A 178 8.94 -0.44 -10.41
N VAL A 179 9.71 0.61 -10.19
CA VAL A 179 9.79 1.76 -11.12
C VAL A 179 10.56 1.40 -12.39
N ALA A 180 10.61 2.32 -13.36
CA ALA A 180 11.25 2.10 -14.65
C ALA A 180 12.07 3.32 -15.07
N ASN A 181 12.86 3.87 -14.16
CA ASN A 181 13.61 5.11 -14.37
C ASN A 181 15.13 4.91 -14.50
N ASN A 182 15.65 3.69 -14.29
CA ASN A 182 17.05 3.36 -14.49
C ASN A 182 17.24 2.54 -15.76
N TRP A 183 18.37 2.77 -16.43
CA TRP A 183 18.83 1.92 -17.50
C TRP A 183 19.53 0.68 -16.92
N GLY A 184 19.23 -0.47 -17.46
CA GLY A 184 19.88 -1.72 -17.04
C GLY A 184 19.60 -2.86 -18.02
N CYS A 185 19.96 -4.08 -17.62
CA CYS A 185 19.74 -5.29 -18.42
C CYS A 185 19.09 -6.36 -17.55
N ASP A 186 17.98 -6.96 -18.01
CA ASP A 186 17.35 -8.10 -17.34
C ASP A 186 18.15 -9.40 -17.64
N LYS A 187 18.80 -9.46 -18.81
CA LYS A 187 19.74 -10.50 -19.25
C LYS A 187 20.69 -9.94 -20.30
N PRO A 188 21.81 -10.61 -20.63
CA PRO A 188 22.70 -10.18 -21.70
C PRO A 188 21.95 -9.92 -23.01
N GLY A 189 22.16 -8.75 -23.61
CA GLY A 189 21.50 -8.30 -24.84
C GLY A 189 20.07 -7.76 -24.67
N ASP A 190 19.44 -7.88 -23.49
CA ASP A 190 18.12 -7.36 -23.19
C ASP A 190 18.20 -6.16 -22.24
N CYS A 191 18.72 -5.03 -22.75
CA CYS A 191 18.98 -3.82 -22.00
C CYS A 191 18.01 -2.70 -22.40
N GLY A 192 17.72 -1.81 -21.46
CA GLY A 192 16.84 -0.68 -21.70
C GLY A 192 16.48 0.09 -20.42
N MET A 193 15.73 1.16 -20.63
CA MET A 193 15.12 1.89 -19.52
C MET A 193 14.08 1.00 -18.83
N GLY A 194 14.11 0.96 -17.49
CA GLY A 194 13.21 0.11 -16.68
C GLY A 194 13.64 -1.36 -16.59
N LYS A 195 14.76 -1.73 -17.17
CA LYS A 195 15.36 -3.07 -17.06
C LYS A 195 16.47 -3.11 -16.01
N GLY A 196 16.87 -4.32 -15.60
CA GLY A 196 17.87 -4.53 -14.57
C GLY A 196 17.45 -4.00 -13.19
N GLU A 197 18.38 -3.42 -12.49
CA GLU A 197 18.16 -2.90 -11.12
C GLU A 197 17.30 -1.65 -11.16
N GLN A 198 16.17 -1.71 -10.45
CA GLN A 198 15.22 -0.61 -10.33
C GLN A 198 14.87 -0.36 -8.87
N GLU A 199 14.63 0.89 -8.51
CA GLU A 199 14.09 1.24 -7.19
C GLU A 199 12.72 0.59 -6.98
N THR A 200 12.40 0.31 -5.73
CA THR A 200 11.16 -0.38 -5.38
C THR A 200 10.46 0.32 -4.21
N PHE A 201 9.16 0.58 -4.37
CA PHE A 201 8.30 1.06 -3.29
C PHE A 201 7.39 -0.06 -2.83
N VAL A 202 7.22 -0.20 -1.51
CA VAL A 202 6.38 -1.25 -0.93
C VAL A 202 5.56 -0.71 0.21
N ASN A 203 4.23 -0.92 0.15
CA ASN A 203 3.35 -0.60 1.27
C ASN A 203 2.54 -1.84 1.69
N CYS A 204 2.18 -1.91 2.97
CA CYS A 204 1.29 -2.91 3.53
C CYS A 204 0.04 -2.26 4.10
N ALA A 205 -1.13 -2.81 3.80
CA ALA A 205 -2.40 -2.46 4.42
C ALA A 205 -2.93 -3.65 5.23
N ASP A 206 -3.37 -3.39 6.45
CA ASP A 206 -3.99 -4.41 7.31
C ASP A 206 -5.48 -4.46 7.00
N ILE A 207 -5.96 -5.63 6.58
CA ILE A 207 -7.34 -5.86 6.14
C ILE A 207 -7.91 -7.11 6.78
N ARG A 208 -9.24 -7.26 6.74
CA ARG A 208 -9.95 -8.50 7.06
C ARG A 208 -10.63 -9.01 5.80
N ILE A 209 -10.68 -10.34 5.63
CA ILE A 209 -11.47 -10.98 4.59
C ILE A 209 -12.42 -11.97 5.25
N THR A 210 -13.73 -11.76 5.06
CA THR A 210 -14.81 -12.60 5.59
C THR A 210 -15.27 -13.59 4.54
N LYS A 211 -16.07 -14.59 4.96
CA LYS A 211 -16.77 -15.45 4.03
C LYS A 211 -17.84 -14.69 3.26
N SER A 212 -18.30 -15.27 2.15
CA SER A 212 -19.36 -14.70 1.32
C SER A 212 -20.71 -14.57 2.04
N ASP A 213 -20.95 -15.36 3.09
CA ASP A 213 -22.11 -15.26 3.98
C ASP A 213 -21.96 -14.19 5.08
N GLY A 214 -20.87 -13.44 5.08
CA GLY A 214 -20.55 -12.41 6.08
C GLY A 214 -20.03 -12.97 7.40
N SER A 215 -19.90 -14.29 7.54
CA SER A 215 -19.38 -14.90 8.77
C SER A 215 -17.87 -14.65 8.92
N VAL A 216 -17.45 -14.39 10.15
CA VAL A 216 -16.03 -14.28 10.49
C VAL A 216 -15.47 -15.69 10.69
N PRO A 217 -14.24 -16.01 10.18
CA PRO A 217 -13.62 -17.31 10.39
C PRO A 217 -13.51 -17.61 11.88
N THR A 218 -14.26 -18.57 12.36
CA THR A 218 -14.07 -19.08 13.73
C THR A 218 -12.82 -19.95 13.74
N LYS A 219 -11.78 -19.52 14.47
CA LYS A 219 -10.68 -20.43 14.79
C LYS A 219 -11.25 -21.64 15.49
N ARG A 220 -11.03 -22.83 14.92
CA ARG A 220 -11.42 -24.10 15.52
C ARG A 220 -10.92 -24.17 16.97
N PRO A 221 -11.77 -24.41 17.99
CA PRO A 221 -11.34 -24.47 19.36
C PRO A 221 -10.42 -25.68 19.55
N THR A 222 -9.17 -25.44 19.89
CA THR A 222 -8.36 -26.45 20.59
C THR A 222 -8.88 -26.53 22.00
N LYS A 223 -9.34 -27.71 22.41
CA LYS A 223 -9.85 -28.18 23.74
C LYS A 223 -9.90 -27.10 24.85
N ALA A 224 -11.10 -26.91 25.37
CA ALA A 224 -11.38 -26.04 26.50
C ALA A 224 -10.66 -26.52 27.78
N PRO A 225 -10.06 -25.61 28.58
CA PRO A 225 -9.80 -25.87 29.98
C PRO A 225 -11.06 -25.64 30.84
N PRO A 226 -11.14 -26.22 32.04
CA PRO A 226 -12.34 -26.24 32.88
C PRO A 226 -12.79 -24.84 33.33
N ARG A 227 -14.08 -24.68 33.37
CA ARG A 227 -14.83 -23.48 33.72
C ARG A 227 -14.63 -23.10 35.18
N THR A 228 -14.02 -21.95 35.44
CA THR A 228 -14.18 -21.22 36.70
C THR A 228 -15.05 -19.98 36.45
N THR A 229 -16.16 -19.93 37.18
CA THR A 229 -17.10 -18.83 37.20
C THR A 229 -16.48 -17.58 37.79
N ARG A 230 -16.41 -16.49 37.00
CA ARG A 230 -16.27 -15.15 37.56
C ARG A 230 -17.01 -14.13 36.69
N GLN A 231 -17.68 -13.22 37.40
CA GLN A 231 -18.73 -12.31 36.98
C GLN A 231 -18.34 -11.36 35.83
N ARG A 232 -19.37 -11.06 35.03
CA ARG A 232 -19.44 -10.18 33.86
C ARG A 232 -19.35 -8.70 34.21
N PRO A 233 -18.54 -7.89 33.54
CA PRO A 233 -18.79 -6.47 33.38
C PRO A 233 -19.60 -6.20 32.11
N THR A 234 -20.53 -5.29 32.22
CA THR A 234 -21.53 -4.87 31.27
C THR A 234 -21.03 -4.44 29.92
N GLU A 235 -21.71 -4.93 28.89
CA GLU A 235 -21.51 -4.63 27.47
C GLU A 235 -21.73 -3.14 27.14
N ARG A 236 -20.78 -2.58 26.41
CA ARG A 236 -20.98 -1.37 25.64
C ARG A 236 -21.52 -1.78 24.25
N PRO A 237 -22.65 -1.21 23.77
CA PRO A 237 -23.23 -1.64 22.49
C PRO A 237 -22.30 -1.29 21.33
N THR A 238 -21.81 -2.29 20.64
CA THR A 238 -21.22 -2.13 19.30
C THR A 238 -22.35 -2.11 18.29
N LYS A 239 -22.65 -0.92 17.77
CA LYS A 239 -23.57 -0.74 16.65
C LYS A 239 -23.02 -1.47 15.42
N PRO A 240 -23.78 -2.36 14.76
CA PRO A 240 -23.35 -2.93 13.48
C PRO A 240 -23.19 -1.83 12.44
N LEU A 241 -22.14 -1.91 11.65
CA LEU A 241 -21.94 -1.02 10.51
C LEU A 241 -23.06 -1.26 9.49
N PRO A 242 -23.83 -0.25 9.07
CA PRO A 242 -24.94 -0.45 8.14
C PRO A 242 -24.42 -0.86 6.77
N THR A 243 -24.85 -2.01 6.29
CA THR A 243 -24.53 -2.57 4.97
C THR A 243 -25.26 -1.89 3.80
N ASN A 244 -26.16 -0.92 4.09
CA ASN A 244 -26.90 -0.17 3.07
C ASN A 244 -27.07 1.30 3.51
N ALA A 245 -25.99 2.09 3.52
CA ALA A 245 -26.13 3.53 3.58
C ALA A 245 -26.48 4.07 2.19
N PRO A 246 -27.46 4.98 2.04
CA PRO A 246 -27.74 5.60 0.74
C PRO A 246 -26.49 6.34 0.28
N ASN A 247 -26.15 6.11 -1.00
CA ASN A 247 -25.04 6.79 -1.64
C ASN A 247 -25.33 8.30 -1.68
N PRO A 248 -24.61 9.16 -0.93
CA PRO A 248 -24.77 10.60 -1.05
C PRO A 248 -24.13 11.01 -2.39
N GLY A 249 -24.89 10.92 -3.47
CA GLY A 249 -24.45 11.32 -4.80
C GLY A 249 -23.83 12.71 -4.77
N GLY A 250 -22.66 12.87 -5.38
CA GLY A 250 -22.03 14.18 -5.59
C GLY A 250 -20.88 14.55 -4.65
N CYS A 251 -20.42 13.67 -3.77
CA CYS A 251 -19.19 13.91 -3.01
C CYS A 251 -17.98 14.09 -3.93
N LYS A 252 -17.19 15.12 -3.70
CA LYS A 252 -16.02 15.49 -4.51
C LYS A 252 -14.78 15.59 -3.65
N ALA A 253 -13.65 15.27 -4.26
CA ALA A 253 -12.35 15.53 -3.66
C ALA A 253 -12.09 17.03 -3.56
N VAL A 254 -11.46 17.45 -2.46
CA VAL A 254 -11.07 18.85 -2.21
C VAL A 254 -9.58 18.94 -1.89
N GLY A 255 -9.07 20.17 -1.73
CA GLY A 255 -7.66 20.41 -1.44
C GLY A 255 -6.76 19.94 -2.57
N HIS A 256 -5.66 19.27 -2.23
CA HIS A 256 -4.67 18.76 -3.18
C HIS A 256 -5.25 17.78 -4.22
N TYR A 257 -6.34 17.11 -3.90
CA TYR A 257 -6.98 16.10 -4.76
C TYR A 257 -8.15 16.63 -5.59
N LYS A 258 -8.45 17.95 -5.54
CA LYS A 258 -9.55 18.57 -6.28
C LYS A 258 -9.43 18.28 -7.79
N GLY A 259 -10.50 17.76 -8.39
CA GLY A 259 -10.54 17.39 -9.80
C GLY A 259 -9.92 16.03 -10.14
N ASN A 260 -9.40 15.29 -9.15
CA ASN A 260 -8.92 13.93 -9.36
C ASN A 260 -10.10 12.95 -9.31
N LYS A 261 -10.45 12.37 -10.48
CA LYS A 261 -11.60 11.48 -10.62
C LYS A 261 -11.53 10.25 -9.71
N GLY A 262 -10.33 9.65 -9.52
CA GLY A 262 -10.15 8.51 -8.62
C GLY A 262 -10.45 8.88 -7.16
N MET A 263 -10.06 10.08 -6.73
CA MET A 263 -10.38 10.59 -5.40
C MET A 263 -11.84 11.04 -5.27
N ASP A 264 -12.46 11.56 -6.31
CA ASP A 264 -13.91 11.82 -6.32
C ASP A 264 -14.70 10.53 -6.05
N ASP A 265 -14.38 9.46 -6.79
CA ASP A 265 -14.99 8.14 -6.60
C ASP A 265 -14.69 7.55 -5.21
N TRP A 266 -13.48 7.80 -4.69
CA TRP A 266 -13.11 7.42 -3.33
C TRP A 266 -13.98 8.16 -2.29
N CYS A 267 -14.17 9.48 -2.44
CA CYS A 267 -15.02 10.29 -1.59
C CYS A 267 -16.46 9.77 -1.59
N VAL A 268 -17.02 9.49 -2.76
CA VAL A 268 -18.37 8.94 -2.88
C VAL A 268 -18.51 7.64 -2.09
N ARG A 269 -17.60 6.69 -2.25
CA ARG A 269 -17.66 5.39 -1.55
C ARG A 269 -17.47 5.51 -0.04
N ASN A 270 -16.50 6.31 0.38
CA ASN A 270 -16.16 6.37 1.81
C ASN A 270 -17.12 7.26 2.60
N CYS A 271 -17.61 8.34 2.00
CA CYS A 271 -18.65 9.14 2.63
C CYS A 271 -19.98 8.37 2.78
N ALA A 272 -20.31 7.50 1.82
CA ALA A 272 -21.49 6.64 1.89
C ALA A 272 -21.51 5.70 3.10
N ILE A 273 -20.32 5.27 3.57
CA ILE A 273 -20.17 4.40 4.75
C ILE A 273 -19.86 5.18 6.05
N GLY A 274 -20.04 6.53 6.01
CA GLY A 274 -19.82 7.40 7.18
C GLY A 274 -18.37 7.82 7.40
N TYR A 275 -17.44 7.47 6.51
CA TYR A 275 -16.06 7.92 6.57
C TYR A 275 -15.80 9.04 5.56
N CYS A 276 -16.04 10.30 5.97
CA CYS A 276 -15.99 11.47 5.10
C CYS A 276 -15.08 12.57 5.68
N PRO A 277 -13.75 12.45 5.56
CA PRO A 277 -12.84 13.45 6.10
C PRO A 277 -12.91 14.75 5.31
N ALA A 278 -13.36 15.84 5.95
CA ALA A 278 -13.61 17.14 5.34
C ALA A 278 -12.39 17.76 4.62
N ARG A 279 -11.17 17.36 5.01
CA ARG A 279 -9.94 17.82 4.34
C ARG A 279 -9.72 17.19 2.95
N PHE A 280 -10.41 16.09 2.64
CA PHE A 280 -10.30 15.38 1.37
C PHE A 280 -11.58 15.35 0.58
N CYS A 281 -12.72 15.32 1.25
CA CYS A 281 -14.02 15.17 0.64
C CYS A 281 -14.99 16.28 1.07
N LYS A 282 -15.79 16.74 0.11
CA LYS A 282 -16.93 17.60 0.34
C LYS A 282 -18.14 16.96 -0.33
N CYS A 283 -19.18 16.68 0.44
CA CYS A 283 -20.48 16.23 -0.04
C CYS A 283 -21.45 17.40 -0.10
N PRO A 284 -22.52 17.33 -0.92
CA PRO A 284 -23.62 18.31 -0.94
C PRO A 284 -24.26 18.47 0.44
#